data_0f94d81a2a4313e0f70e686e18006b2e
#
_entry.id   0f94d81a2a4313e0f70e686e18006b2e
#
_cell.length_a   1.000
_cell.length_b   1.000
_cell.length_c   1.000
_cell.angle_alpha   90.00
_cell.angle_beta   90.00
_cell.angle_gamma   90.00
#
_symmetry.space_group_name_H-M   'P 1'
#
loop_
_entity.id
_entity.type
_entity.pdbx_description
1 polymer ?
#
loop_
_entity_poly.entity_id
_entity_poly.type
_entity_poly.pdbx_seq_one_letter_code
_entity_poly.pdbx_strand_id
1 'polypeptide(L)'
;GTLLAACDGEGDVDAAVTAWAEDAGIDRANVAADVSAGLAMLTELGLIGRDEPFDAPKPPAGSTEEAADGAVTGGAVTGRVHPVIDHNIALRGPQTEVLEALDTFLGTGTDAEKPTMFFDVHETPEGELVLVTDYEWRFPSREACLRQLTSVVNEYAVWTHSCAAFHAGAVRSPDGQLVLLPAPSGNGKSTLTGAFVAAGWDYLGDEAIGVRPGSGMAVGYPKRLAIDASSRAVLNLPESDSGDLDPAEINADVVRLDGDVGPISRVVLPTYLEGAEVTLQRLEPHEA
;
A
#
# COMPACT_ATOMS: atom_id res chain seq x y z
N GLY A 1 7.49 12.71 -16.38
CA GLY A 1 6.80 12.78 -17.67
C GLY A 1 7.63 12.21 -18.81
N THR A 2 8.81 12.72 -19.07
CA THR A 2 9.63 12.39 -20.25
C THR A 2 10.17 10.95 -20.23
N LEU A 3 10.51 10.43 -19.08
CA LEU A 3 11.02 9.05 -18.96
C LEU A 3 9.92 8.00 -19.14
N LEU A 4 8.71 8.26 -18.65
CA LEU A 4 7.55 7.39 -18.84
C LEU A 4 7.10 7.37 -20.30
N ALA A 5 7.13 8.52 -20.99
CA ALA A 5 6.85 8.58 -22.42
C ALA A 5 7.89 7.85 -23.29
N ALA A 6 9.13 7.70 -22.79
CA ALA A 6 10.15 6.89 -23.44
C ALA A 6 9.98 5.37 -23.18
N CYS A 7 9.22 5.00 -22.15
CA CYS A 7 8.94 3.59 -21.83
C CYS A 7 7.72 3.01 -22.55
N ASP A 8 6.85 3.84 -23.12
CA ASP A 8 5.68 3.42 -23.92
C ASP A 8 6.01 3.05 -25.38
N GLY A 9 7.29 3.10 -25.76
CA GLY A 9 7.78 2.76 -27.07
C GLY A 9 7.74 3.88 -28.12
N GLU A 10 7.22 5.06 -27.76
CA GLU A 10 7.15 6.22 -28.65
C GLU A 10 8.31 7.22 -28.45
N GLY A 11 9.11 7.08 -27.37
CA GLY A 11 10.18 7.99 -27.01
C GLY A 11 11.59 7.39 -27.10
N ASP A 12 12.58 8.26 -27.32
CA ASP A 12 14.00 7.91 -27.29
C ASP A 12 14.56 8.13 -25.88
N VAL A 13 14.90 7.03 -25.20
CA VAL A 13 15.49 7.06 -23.84
C VAL A 13 16.78 7.87 -23.81
N ASP A 14 17.61 7.80 -24.86
CA ASP A 14 18.89 8.52 -24.91
C ASP A 14 18.68 10.04 -25.03
N ALA A 15 17.67 10.45 -25.78
CA ALA A 15 17.26 11.84 -25.86
C ALA A 15 16.68 12.35 -24.53
N ALA A 16 15.88 11.53 -23.84
CA ALA A 16 15.32 11.87 -22.52
C ALA A 16 16.43 12.01 -21.45
N VAL A 17 17.41 11.11 -21.43
CA VAL A 17 18.58 11.18 -20.56
C VAL A 17 19.40 12.44 -20.81
N THR A 18 19.60 12.79 -22.09
CA THR A 18 20.36 13.99 -22.46
C THR A 18 19.66 15.25 -22.01
N ALA A 19 18.34 15.37 -22.29
CA ALA A 19 17.54 16.51 -21.87
C ALA A 19 17.52 16.67 -20.34
N TRP A 20 17.39 15.57 -19.61
CA TRP A 20 17.42 15.61 -18.15
C TRP A 20 18.78 16.02 -17.59
N ALA A 21 19.87 15.49 -18.13
CA ALA A 21 21.22 15.85 -17.71
C ALA A 21 21.52 17.35 -17.92
N GLU A 22 21.09 17.91 -19.07
CA GLU A 22 21.22 19.33 -19.40
C GLU A 22 20.38 20.20 -18.45
N ASP A 23 19.11 19.86 -18.22
CA ASP A 23 18.20 20.63 -17.37
C ASP A 23 18.62 20.62 -15.89
N ALA A 24 19.09 19.47 -15.38
CA ALA A 24 19.56 19.31 -14.00
C ALA A 24 21.00 19.78 -13.77
N GLY A 25 21.78 20.05 -14.83
CA GLY A 25 23.19 20.39 -14.72
C GLY A 25 24.05 19.24 -14.20
N ILE A 26 23.66 17.99 -14.44
CA ILE A 26 24.33 16.77 -13.99
C ILE A 26 25.09 16.15 -15.15
N ASP A 27 26.20 15.46 -14.84
CA ASP A 27 26.93 14.72 -15.87
C ASP A 27 26.04 13.65 -16.51
N ARG A 28 25.93 13.65 -17.84
CA ARG A 28 25.08 12.74 -18.61
C ARG A 28 25.39 11.25 -18.32
N ALA A 29 26.67 10.91 -18.06
CA ALA A 29 27.04 9.53 -17.77
C ALA A 29 26.44 9.04 -16.45
N ASN A 30 26.34 9.90 -15.44
CA ASN A 30 25.71 9.56 -14.16
C ASN A 30 24.21 9.37 -14.34
N VAL A 31 23.53 10.30 -15.04
CA VAL A 31 22.08 10.16 -15.34
C VAL A 31 21.82 8.89 -16.15
N ALA A 32 22.65 8.59 -17.16
CA ALA A 32 22.51 7.38 -17.98
C ALA A 32 22.69 6.10 -17.14
N ALA A 33 23.63 6.09 -16.19
CA ALA A 33 23.84 4.95 -15.30
C ALA A 33 22.63 4.71 -14.37
N ASP A 34 22.10 5.78 -13.77
CA ASP A 34 20.92 5.71 -12.89
C ASP A 34 19.66 5.27 -13.65
N VAL A 35 19.43 5.83 -14.84
CA VAL A 35 18.30 5.44 -15.72
C VAL A 35 18.45 3.97 -16.15
N SER A 36 19.66 3.55 -16.54
CA SER A 36 19.91 2.14 -16.95
C SER A 36 19.66 1.18 -15.79
N ALA A 37 20.10 1.52 -14.57
CA ALA A 37 19.85 0.73 -13.37
C ALA A 37 18.34 0.66 -13.05
N GLY A 38 17.62 1.79 -13.14
CA GLY A 38 16.17 1.85 -12.96
C GLY A 38 15.42 1.02 -14.00
N LEU A 39 15.77 1.13 -15.27
CA LEU A 39 15.15 0.33 -16.34
C LEU A 39 15.46 -1.17 -16.19
N ALA A 40 16.67 -1.54 -15.78
CA ALA A 40 17.03 -2.93 -15.50
C ALA A 40 16.18 -3.48 -14.34
N MET A 41 16.01 -2.72 -13.27
CA MET A 41 15.16 -3.09 -12.13
C MET A 41 13.68 -3.22 -12.56
N LEU A 42 13.15 -2.28 -13.32
CA LEU A 42 11.76 -2.35 -13.83
C LEU A 42 11.56 -3.54 -14.77
N THR A 43 12.58 -3.90 -15.57
CA THR A 43 12.56 -5.09 -16.43
C THR A 43 12.59 -6.37 -15.58
N GLU A 44 13.44 -6.41 -14.55
CA GLU A 44 13.54 -7.55 -13.63
C GLU A 44 12.23 -7.77 -12.85
N LEU A 45 11.55 -6.68 -12.49
CA LEU A 45 10.23 -6.71 -11.86
C LEU A 45 9.09 -7.01 -12.85
N GLY A 46 9.38 -7.14 -14.14
CA GLY A 46 8.36 -7.38 -15.18
C GLY A 46 7.44 -6.20 -15.45
N LEU A 47 7.80 -4.99 -14.98
CA LEU A 47 6.99 -3.78 -15.17
C LEU A 47 7.20 -3.11 -16.53
N ILE A 48 8.33 -3.38 -17.19
CA ILE A 48 8.59 -3.03 -18.58
C ILE A 48 9.18 -4.24 -19.31
N GLY A 49 8.72 -4.51 -20.52
CA GLY A 49 9.13 -5.65 -21.34
C GLY A 49 9.51 -5.24 -22.73
N ARG A 50 10.24 -6.10 -23.44
CA ARG A 50 10.50 -6.01 -24.87
C ARG A 50 9.40 -6.77 -25.59
N ASP A 51 8.40 -6.09 -26.16
CA ASP A 51 7.42 -6.60 -27.15
C ASP A 51 6.76 -7.97 -26.86
N GLU A 52 6.87 -8.51 -25.65
CA GLU A 52 6.15 -9.71 -25.24
C GLU A 52 4.95 -9.33 -24.36
N PRO A 53 3.82 -10.06 -24.47
CA PRO A 53 2.69 -9.82 -23.60
C PRO A 53 3.14 -9.94 -22.12
N PHE A 54 2.65 -9.04 -21.29
CA PHE A 54 2.88 -8.99 -19.85
C PHE A 54 2.72 -10.40 -19.25
N ASP A 55 3.84 -11.04 -18.92
CA ASP A 55 3.79 -12.28 -18.15
C ASP A 55 3.10 -12.00 -16.82
N ALA A 56 2.22 -12.90 -16.44
CA ALA A 56 1.51 -12.78 -15.17
C ALA A 56 2.51 -12.44 -14.05
N PRO A 57 2.19 -11.46 -13.21
CA PRO A 57 3.09 -11.02 -12.14
C PRO A 57 3.61 -12.24 -11.35
N LYS A 58 4.87 -12.19 -10.92
CA LYS A 58 5.41 -13.26 -10.06
C LYS A 58 4.61 -13.35 -8.76
N PRO A 59 4.39 -14.56 -8.27
CA PRO A 59 3.72 -14.75 -6.99
C PRO A 59 4.44 -13.97 -5.88
N PRO A 60 3.69 -13.48 -4.88
CA PRO A 60 4.27 -12.77 -3.74
C PRO A 60 5.37 -13.56 -3.05
N ALA A 61 6.36 -12.86 -2.53
CA ALA A 61 7.49 -13.48 -1.83
C ALA A 61 7.02 -14.40 -0.68
N GLY A 62 7.53 -15.63 -0.65
CA GLY A 62 7.16 -16.63 0.36
C GLY A 62 5.90 -17.43 0.04
N SER A 63 5.22 -17.16 -1.09
CA SER A 63 4.13 -18.02 -1.56
C SER A 63 4.65 -19.19 -2.39
N THR A 64 3.92 -20.30 -2.39
CA THR A 64 4.15 -21.45 -3.27
C THR A 64 2.96 -21.64 -4.20
N GLU A 65 3.23 -21.98 -5.46
CA GLU A 65 2.25 -22.15 -6.53
C GLU A 65 1.46 -23.49 -6.42
N GLU A 66 1.43 -24.09 -5.25
CA GLU A 66 0.58 -25.28 -5.02
C GLU A 66 -0.86 -24.81 -4.81
N ALA A 67 -1.61 -24.77 -5.92
CA ALA A 67 -3.05 -24.58 -5.89
C ALA A 67 -3.66 -25.52 -4.84
N ALA A 68 -4.27 -24.95 -3.82
CA ALA A 68 -4.94 -25.70 -2.79
C ALA A 68 -6.13 -26.45 -3.39
N ASP A 69 -5.92 -27.69 -3.74
CA ASP A 69 -6.99 -28.67 -4.04
C ASP A 69 -7.76 -29.06 -2.76
N GLY A 70 -7.54 -28.32 -1.69
CA GLY A 70 -8.14 -28.40 -0.38
C GLY A 70 -9.07 -27.24 -0.08
N ALA A 71 -10.14 -27.07 -0.87
CA ALA A 71 -11.24 -26.22 -0.43
C ALA A 71 -11.63 -26.59 1.01
N VAL A 72 -11.69 -25.60 1.91
CA VAL A 72 -12.19 -25.78 3.28
C VAL A 72 -13.62 -26.33 3.20
N THR A 73 -13.74 -27.64 3.23
CA THR A 73 -15.03 -28.32 3.18
C THR A 73 -15.50 -28.57 4.60
N GLY A 74 -16.48 -27.81 5.02
CA GLY A 74 -17.27 -28.10 6.21
C GLY A 74 -17.15 -27.07 7.32
N GLY A 75 -18.18 -26.27 7.51
CA GLY A 75 -18.37 -25.45 8.71
C GLY A 75 -17.41 -24.26 8.87
N ALA A 76 -16.81 -23.81 7.79
CA ALA A 76 -15.90 -22.67 7.84
C ALA A 76 -16.64 -21.40 8.30
N VAL A 77 -16.09 -20.76 9.31
CA VAL A 77 -16.51 -19.43 9.75
C VAL A 77 -15.84 -18.41 8.86
N THR A 78 -16.59 -17.39 8.44
CA THR A 78 -16.03 -16.23 7.74
C THR A 78 -15.83 -15.13 8.75
N GLY A 79 -14.63 -14.56 8.77
CA GLY A 79 -14.30 -13.36 9.52
C GLY A 79 -14.95 -12.11 8.96
N ARG A 80 -14.54 -10.96 9.46
CA ARG A 80 -15.00 -9.66 8.97
C ARG A 80 -14.46 -9.37 7.57
N VAL A 81 -15.11 -8.48 6.86
CA VAL A 81 -14.70 -8.05 5.53
C VAL A 81 -13.84 -6.78 5.65
N HIS A 82 -12.64 -6.83 5.12
CA HIS A 82 -11.67 -5.75 5.17
C HIS A 82 -11.50 -5.15 3.78
N PRO A 83 -11.79 -3.85 3.58
CA PRO A 83 -11.52 -3.18 2.32
C PRO A 83 -10.00 -2.97 2.14
N VAL A 84 -9.46 -3.48 1.05
CA VAL A 84 -8.04 -3.38 0.69
C VAL A 84 -7.94 -3.01 -0.78
N ILE A 85 -7.76 -1.73 -1.06
CA ILE A 85 -7.78 -1.16 -2.42
C ILE A 85 -9.14 -1.46 -3.07
N ASP A 86 -9.21 -2.20 -4.16
CA ASP A 86 -10.43 -2.58 -4.86
C ASP A 86 -10.92 -4.01 -4.53
N HIS A 87 -10.36 -4.61 -3.47
CA HIS A 87 -10.79 -5.90 -2.94
C HIS A 87 -11.51 -5.74 -1.60
N ASN A 88 -12.51 -6.59 -1.40
CA ASN A 88 -13.13 -6.83 -0.10
C ASN A 88 -12.64 -8.19 0.41
N ILE A 89 -11.63 -8.19 1.26
CA ILE A 89 -10.95 -9.40 1.73
C ILE A 89 -11.60 -9.90 3.00
N ALA A 90 -11.85 -11.21 3.09
CA ALA A 90 -12.22 -11.87 4.33
C ALA A 90 -11.32 -13.07 4.60
N LEU A 91 -11.04 -13.31 5.87
CA LEU A 91 -10.40 -14.54 6.35
C LEU A 91 -11.48 -15.61 6.53
N ARG A 92 -11.20 -16.84 6.15
CA ARG A 92 -12.13 -17.96 6.27
C ARG A 92 -11.43 -19.21 6.80
N GLY A 93 -12.00 -19.86 7.81
CA GLY A 93 -11.40 -21.07 8.40
C GLY A 93 -12.25 -21.70 9.49
N PRO A 94 -11.82 -22.86 10.03
CA PRO A 94 -12.58 -23.59 11.04
C PRO A 94 -12.45 -23.03 12.46
N GLN A 95 -11.46 -22.17 12.72
CA GLN A 95 -11.11 -21.72 14.08
C GLN A 95 -11.50 -20.25 14.31
N THR A 96 -12.57 -20.04 15.07
CA THR A 96 -13.08 -18.69 15.36
C THR A 96 -12.04 -17.81 16.08
N GLU A 97 -11.34 -18.33 17.11
CA GLU A 97 -10.36 -17.55 17.87
C GLU A 97 -9.17 -17.07 17.01
N VAL A 98 -8.73 -17.88 16.06
CA VAL A 98 -7.66 -17.48 15.13
C VAL A 98 -8.16 -16.40 14.19
N LEU A 99 -9.36 -16.57 13.62
CA LEU A 99 -9.96 -15.60 12.73
C LEU A 99 -10.18 -14.26 13.42
N GLU A 100 -10.73 -14.26 14.63
CA GLU A 100 -10.96 -13.05 15.44
C GLU A 100 -9.64 -12.30 15.72
N ALA A 101 -8.56 -13.03 16.01
CA ALA A 101 -7.25 -12.42 16.23
C ALA A 101 -6.69 -11.78 14.96
N LEU A 102 -6.81 -12.45 13.81
CA LEU A 102 -6.35 -11.95 12.52
C LEU A 102 -7.22 -10.77 12.06
N ASP A 103 -8.54 -10.87 12.20
CA ASP A 103 -9.48 -9.77 11.90
C ASP A 103 -9.20 -8.51 12.74
N THR A 104 -8.93 -8.71 14.04
CA THR A 104 -8.57 -7.61 14.93
C THR A 104 -7.27 -6.92 14.49
N PHE A 105 -6.32 -7.70 14.01
CA PHE A 105 -5.03 -7.19 13.52
C PHE A 105 -5.18 -6.41 12.22
N LEU A 106 -6.01 -6.87 11.27
CA LEU A 106 -6.32 -6.15 10.04
C LEU A 106 -7.11 -4.85 10.30
N GLY A 107 -7.88 -4.80 11.35
CA GLY A 107 -8.45 -3.57 11.93
C GLY A 107 -9.83 -3.19 11.39
N THR A 108 -9.94 -2.65 10.21
CA THR A 108 -11.12 -1.91 9.70
C THR A 108 -12.28 -2.77 9.18
N GLY A 109 -12.35 -4.05 9.55
CA GLY A 109 -13.37 -4.98 9.03
C GLY A 109 -14.81 -4.60 9.36
N THR A 110 -15.72 -4.91 8.44
CA THR A 110 -17.17 -4.74 8.55
C THR A 110 -17.90 -6.06 8.28
N ASP A 111 -19.07 -6.22 8.87
CA ASP A 111 -19.98 -7.35 8.58
C ASP A 111 -20.99 -7.00 7.48
N ALA A 112 -20.99 -5.75 7.01
CA ALA A 112 -22.02 -5.23 6.09
C ALA A 112 -21.75 -5.51 4.62
N GLU A 113 -20.49 -5.77 4.24
CA GLU A 113 -20.07 -5.97 2.87
C GLU A 113 -19.91 -7.45 2.50
N LYS A 114 -19.94 -7.73 1.20
CA LYS A 114 -19.65 -9.08 0.69
C LYS A 114 -18.18 -9.18 0.32
N PRO A 115 -17.48 -10.22 0.76
CA PRO A 115 -16.12 -10.45 0.35
C PRO A 115 -16.06 -10.76 -1.15
N THR A 116 -15.05 -10.19 -1.80
CA THR A 116 -14.67 -10.49 -3.19
C THR A 116 -13.49 -11.45 -3.25
N MET A 117 -12.77 -11.57 -2.13
CA MET A 117 -11.58 -12.40 -1.99
C MET A 117 -11.53 -13.05 -0.61
N PHE A 118 -11.05 -14.29 -0.56
CA PHE A 118 -10.85 -15.01 0.68
C PHE A 118 -9.40 -15.44 0.86
N PHE A 119 -8.91 -15.31 2.10
CA PHE A 119 -7.77 -16.05 2.58
C PHE A 119 -8.29 -17.19 3.44
N ASP A 120 -8.14 -18.42 2.98
CA ASP A 120 -8.46 -19.60 3.77
C ASP A 120 -7.37 -19.83 4.81
N VAL A 121 -7.78 -20.02 6.06
CA VAL A 121 -6.88 -20.13 7.21
C VAL A 121 -6.95 -21.55 7.74
N HIS A 122 -5.79 -22.20 7.87
CA HIS A 122 -5.66 -23.53 8.44
C HIS A 122 -4.58 -23.54 9.52
N GLU A 123 -4.76 -24.38 10.52
CA GLU A 123 -3.70 -24.74 11.45
C GLU A 123 -3.34 -26.21 11.24
N THR A 124 -2.04 -26.46 11.01
CA THR A 124 -1.57 -27.84 10.84
C THR A 124 -1.48 -28.56 12.19
N PRO A 125 -1.43 -29.90 12.20
CA PRO A 125 -1.23 -30.66 13.46
C PRO A 125 0.07 -30.29 14.20
N GLU A 126 1.06 -29.76 13.49
CA GLU A 126 2.35 -29.32 14.01
C GLU A 126 2.27 -27.89 14.59
N GLY A 127 1.13 -27.20 14.45
CA GLY A 127 0.89 -25.84 14.96
C GLY A 127 1.36 -24.73 14.02
N GLU A 128 1.64 -25.04 12.74
CA GLU A 128 1.85 -24.02 11.72
C GLU A 128 0.53 -23.40 11.33
N LEU A 129 0.53 -22.10 11.07
CA LEU A 129 -0.59 -21.39 10.48
C LEU A 129 -0.36 -21.21 8.97
N VAL A 130 -1.37 -21.58 8.19
CA VAL A 130 -1.31 -21.52 6.73
C VAL A 130 -2.42 -20.60 6.23
N LEU A 131 -2.05 -19.61 5.41
CA LEU A 131 -2.97 -18.76 4.66
C LEU A 131 -2.97 -19.20 3.20
N VAL A 132 -4.13 -19.36 2.62
CA VAL A 132 -4.30 -19.88 1.25
C VAL A 132 -5.25 -18.98 0.45
N THR A 133 -4.81 -18.66 -0.77
CA THR A 133 -5.62 -18.11 -1.86
C THR A 133 -5.41 -19.03 -3.07
N ASP A 134 -4.99 -18.53 -4.22
CA ASP A 134 -4.30 -19.26 -5.32
C ASP A 134 -2.83 -19.54 -4.95
N TYR A 135 -2.34 -18.95 -3.86
CA TYR A 135 -1.02 -19.14 -3.27
C TYR A 135 -1.14 -19.56 -1.81
N GLU A 136 -0.06 -20.09 -1.29
CA GLU A 136 0.01 -20.58 0.08
C GLU A 136 1.18 -19.92 0.84
N TRP A 137 0.89 -19.38 2.02
CA TRP A 137 1.89 -18.85 2.95
C TRP A 137 1.87 -19.65 4.23
N ARG A 138 3.02 -20.15 4.67
CA ARG A 138 3.18 -20.94 5.89
C ARG A 138 3.94 -20.17 6.96
N PHE A 139 3.42 -20.20 8.17
CA PHE A 139 4.00 -19.53 9.31
C PHE A 139 4.18 -20.53 10.44
N PRO A 140 5.36 -20.55 11.12
CA PRO A 140 5.67 -21.52 12.17
C PRO A 140 4.79 -21.35 13.42
N SER A 141 4.03 -20.26 13.53
CA SER A 141 3.10 -20.01 14.62
C SER A 141 2.12 -18.89 14.26
N ARG A 142 1.04 -18.77 15.04
CA ARG A 142 0.08 -17.67 14.94
C ARG A 142 0.76 -16.29 15.11
N GLU A 143 1.70 -16.19 16.05
CA GLU A 143 2.43 -14.95 16.28
C GLU A 143 3.28 -14.53 15.06
N ALA A 144 3.94 -15.50 14.41
CA ALA A 144 4.67 -15.25 13.17
C ALA A 144 3.75 -14.81 12.04
N CYS A 145 2.56 -15.40 11.92
CA CYS A 145 1.54 -14.99 10.97
C CYS A 145 1.09 -13.54 11.24
N LEU A 146 0.72 -13.20 12.48
CA LEU A 146 0.27 -11.86 12.84
C LEU A 146 1.31 -10.78 12.49
N ARG A 147 2.60 -11.05 12.71
CA ARG A 147 3.67 -10.11 12.33
C ARG A 147 3.78 -9.86 10.84
N GLN A 148 3.31 -10.77 10.00
CA GLN A 148 3.45 -10.70 8.54
C GLN A 148 2.10 -10.55 7.81
N LEU A 149 0.99 -10.71 8.52
CA LEU A 149 -0.35 -10.74 7.93
C LEU A 149 -0.63 -9.51 7.06
N THR A 150 -0.39 -8.31 7.60
CA THR A 150 -0.61 -7.07 6.85
C THR A 150 0.25 -7.04 5.59
N SER A 151 1.53 -7.46 5.69
CA SER A 151 2.42 -7.50 4.52
C SER A 151 1.93 -8.48 3.46
N VAL A 152 1.50 -9.69 3.87
CA VAL A 152 0.96 -10.70 2.95
C VAL A 152 -0.32 -10.20 2.27
N VAL A 153 -1.25 -9.65 3.04
CA VAL A 153 -2.51 -9.11 2.50
C VAL A 153 -2.25 -7.94 1.56
N ASN A 154 -1.37 -7.00 1.96
CA ASN A 154 -1.00 -5.85 1.14
C ASN A 154 -0.32 -6.29 -0.15
N GLU A 155 0.67 -7.18 -0.06
CA GLU A 155 1.42 -7.66 -1.21
C GLU A 155 0.49 -8.37 -2.21
N TYR A 156 -0.39 -9.24 -1.73
CA TYR A 156 -1.34 -9.94 -2.56
C TYR A 156 -2.39 -8.99 -3.18
N ALA A 157 -2.94 -8.06 -2.40
CA ALA A 157 -3.89 -7.08 -2.91
C ALA A 157 -3.25 -6.15 -3.95
N VAL A 158 -2.03 -5.66 -3.69
CA VAL A 158 -1.27 -4.82 -4.63
C VAL A 158 -0.94 -5.59 -5.91
N TRP A 159 -0.70 -6.88 -5.82
CA TRP A 159 -0.41 -7.70 -6.98
C TRP A 159 -1.64 -8.02 -7.84
N THR A 160 -2.83 -8.16 -7.23
CA THR A 160 -4.07 -8.59 -7.92
C THR A 160 -5.02 -7.45 -8.29
N HIS A 161 -4.76 -6.20 -7.84
CA HIS A 161 -5.67 -5.07 -8.07
C HIS A 161 -5.69 -4.58 -9.52
N SER A 162 -6.73 -3.81 -9.87
CA SER A 162 -6.93 -3.17 -11.19
C SER A 162 -6.55 -1.69 -11.25
N CYS A 163 -5.92 -1.15 -10.19
CA CYS A 163 -5.55 0.24 -10.04
C CYS A 163 -4.05 0.46 -10.30
N ALA A 164 -3.61 1.69 -10.47
CA ALA A 164 -2.22 2.06 -10.22
C ALA A 164 -2.04 2.21 -8.71
N ALA A 165 -1.18 1.39 -8.07
CA ALA A 165 -0.93 1.45 -6.64
C ALA A 165 0.25 2.37 -6.32
N PHE A 166 0.07 3.22 -5.31
CA PHE A 166 1.10 4.13 -4.81
C PHE A 166 1.41 3.81 -3.36
N HIS A 167 2.68 3.66 -3.02
CA HIS A 167 3.11 3.64 -1.63
C HIS A 167 3.01 5.06 -1.06
N ALA A 168 1.86 5.39 -0.49
CA ALA A 168 1.50 6.75 -0.13
C ALA A 168 0.59 6.79 1.10
N GLY A 169 0.64 7.91 1.83
CA GLY A 169 -0.47 8.33 2.66
C GLY A 169 -1.56 9.02 1.82
N ALA A 170 -2.81 8.97 2.27
CA ALA A 170 -3.87 9.74 1.64
C ALA A 170 -4.93 10.17 2.65
N VAL A 171 -5.36 11.42 2.50
CA VAL A 171 -6.33 12.09 3.37
C VAL A 171 -7.27 12.97 2.55
N ARG A 172 -8.48 13.20 3.08
CA ARG A 172 -9.44 14.14 2.49
C ARG A 172 -9.70 15.28 3.47
N SER A 173 -9.54 16.51 2.99
CA SER A 173 -9.82 17.71 3.78
C SER A 173 -11.32 17.89 4.05
N PRO A 174 -11.69 18.70 5.06
CA PRO A 174 -13.10 19.01 5.35
C PRO A 174 -13.86 19.68 4.21
N ASP A 175 -13.16 20.34 3.28
CA ASP A 175 -13.73 20.93 2.06
C ASP A 175 -13.73 19.94 0.87
N GLY A 176 -13.38 18.67 1.11
CA GLY A 176 -13.49 17.57 0.14
C GLY A 176 -12.28 17.39 -0.79
N GLN A 177 -11.18 18.14 -0.59
CA GLN A 177 -9.98 17.96 -1.40
C GLN A 177 -9.20 16.71 -0.96
N LEU A 178 -8.84 15.88 -1.93
CA LEU A 178 -8.13 14.65 -1.72
C LEU A 178 -6.64 14.84 -1.96
N VAL A 179 -5.83 14.56 -0.94
CA VAL A 179 -4.38 14.76 -0.96
C VAL A 179 -3.68 13.42 -0.86
N LEU A 180 -2.79 13.15 -1.82
CA LEU A 180 -1.90 12.01 -1.85
C LEU A 180 -0.52 12.42 -1.34
N LEU A 181 0.11 11.59 -0.51
CA LEU A 181 1.39 11.83 0.17
C LEU A 181 2.40 10.72 -0.17
N PRO A 182 2.85 10.59 -1.43
CA PRO A 182 3.84 9.58 -1.78
C PRO A 182 5.22 10.02 -1.28
N ALA A 183 5.95 9.11 -0.64
CA ALA A 183 7.34 9.32 -0.28
C ALA A 183 8.03 7.98 0.05
N PRO A 184 9.35 7.89 -0.04
CA PRO A 184 10.10 6.75 0.50
C PRO A 184 9.84 6.52 1.99
N SER A 185 10.14 5.32 2.47
CA SER A 185 10.04 5.02 3.91
C SER A 185 10.94 5.98 4.71
N GLY A 186 10.48 6.39 5.90
CA GLY A 186 11.23 7.32 6.77
C GLY A 186 11.06 8.81 6.46
N ASN A 187 10.38 9.19 5.39
CA ASN A 187 10.13 10.60 5.03
C ASN A 187 8.88 11.21 5.72
N GLY A 188 8.38 10.59 6.77
CA GLY A 188 7.32 11.15 7.60
C GLY A 188 5.89 11.01 7.04
N LYS A 189 5.65 10.16 6.02
CA LYS A 189 4.29 9.93 5.46
C LYS A 189 3.24 9.68 6.53
N SER A 190 3.44 8.62 7.34
CA SER A 190 2.46 8.22 8.36
C SER A 190 2.30 9.28 9.44
N THR A 191 3.40 9.95 9.85
CA THR A 191 3.34 11.07 10.80
C THR A 191 2.52 12.23 10.24
N LEU A 192 2.76 12.60 8.98
CA LEU A 192 2.02 13.69 8.34
C LEU A 192 0.55 13.32 8.11
N THR A 193 0.27 12.08 7.72
CA THR A 193 -1.09 11.54 7.61
C THR A 193 -1.81 11.62 8.97
N GLY A 194 -1.16 11.18 10.06
CA GLY A 194 -1.68 11.29 11.42
C GLY A 194 -1.92 12.75 11.85
N ALA A 195 -1.04 13.67 11.46
CA ALA A 195 -1.21 15.09 11.74
C ALA A 195 -2.44 15.69 11.03
N PHE A 196 -2.71 15.29 9.78
CA PHE A 196 -3.93 15.68 9.08
C PHE A 196 -5.18 15.10 9.74
N VAL A 197 -5.15 13.83 10.17
CA VAL A 197 -6.25 13.22 10.94
C VAL A 197 -6.50 13.99 12.25
N ALA A 198 -5.44 14.34 12.99
CA ALA A 198 -5.55 15.16 14.19
C ALA A 198 -6.15 16.55 13.91
N ALA A 199 -5.92 17.09 12.71
CA ALA A 199 -6.50 18.36 12.26
C ALA A 199 -7.94 18.23 11.72
N GLY A 200 -8.56 17.06 11.82
CA GLY A 200 -9.96 16.83 11.41
C GLY A 200 -10.15 16.44 9.95
N TRP A 201 -9.11 15.89 9.31
CA TRP A 201 -9.23 15.35 7.95
C TRP A 201 -9.64 13.88 7.99
N ASP A 202 -10.35 13.43 6.96
CA ASP A 202 -10.71 12.04 6.78
C ASP A 202 -9.51 11.21 6.31
N TYR A 203 -9.49 9.93 6.66
CA TYR A 203 -8.39 9.01 6.44
C TYR A 203 -8.71 8.00 5.34
N LEU A 204 -7.82 7.89 4.32
CA LEU A 204 -7.91 6.90 3.26
C LEU A 204 -6.93 5.74 3.44
N GLY A 205 -5.75 6.01 3.98
CA GLY A 205 -4.68 5.03 4.16
C GLY A 205 -3.31 5.68 4.33
N ASP A 206 -2.28 4.88 4.66
CA ASP A 206 -0.89 5.32 4.82
C ASP A 206 0.15 4.35 4.21
N GLU A 207 -0.31 3.33 3.47
CA GLU A 207 0.54 2.28 2.91
C GLU A 207 0.38 2.14 1.40
N ALA A 208 -0.81 1.74 0.96
CA ALA A 208 -1.13 1.53 -0.44
C ALA A 208 -2.41 2.28 -0.79
N ILE A 209 -2.33 3.15 -1.77
CA ILE A 209 -3.46 3.89 -2.31
C ILE A 209 -3.60 3.52 -3.78
N GLY A 210 -4.76 3.01 -4.14
CA GLY A 210 -5.10 2.74 -5.53
C GLY A 210 -5.52 4.00 -6.26
N VAL A 211 -5.20 4.11 -7.54
CA VAL A 211 -5.75 5.14 -8.44
C VAL A 211 -6.27 4.45 -9.68
N ARG A 212 -7.55 4.62 -9.97
CA ARG A 212 -8.17 3.99 -11.14
C ARG A 212 -7.64 4.62 -12.43
N PRO A 213 -7.11 3.81 -13.36
CA PRO A 213 -6.70 4.30 -14.67
C PRO A 213 -7.85 5.03 -15.39
N GLY A 214 -7.53 6.10 -16.08
CA GLY A 214 -8.49 6.88 -16.90
C GLY A 214 -9.39 7.82 -16.11
N SER A 215 -9.86 7.47 -14.91
CA SER A 215 -10.71 8.35 -14.10
C SER A 215 -9.93 9.18 -13.06
N GLY A 216 -8.74 8.71 -12.65
CA GLY A 216 -7.97 9.33 -11.57
C GLY A 216 -8.62 9.22 -10.18
N MET A 217 -9.64 8.38 -10.03
CA MET A 217 -10.31 8.16 -8.75
C MET A 217 -9.37 7.42 -7.80
N ALA A 218 -9.18 7.98 -6.61
CA ALA A 218 -8.45 7.29 -5.55
C ALA A 218 -9.31 6.22 -4.90
N VAL A 219 -8.68 5.11 -4.59
CA VAL A 219 -9.29 3.96 -3.91
C VAL A 219 -8.60 3.82 -2.55
N GLY A 220 -9.38 3.95 -1.49
CA GLY A 220 -8.88 3.93 -0.12
C GLY A 220 -8.56 2.53 0.39
N TYR A 221 -7.58 2.47 1.28
CA TYR A 221 -7.28 1.31 2.11
C TYR A 221 -7.04 1.79 3.55
N PRO A 222 -8.10 2.01 4.32
CA PRO A 222 -8.02 2.64 5.64
C PRO A 222 -7.63 1.65 6.76
N LYS A 223 -6.53 0.91 6.58
CA LYS A 223 -5.95 0.06 7.62
C LYS A 223 -5.53 0.87 8.85
N ARG A 224 -5.07 0.19 9.91
CA ARG A 224 -4.42 0.86 11.04
C ARG A 224 -3.20 1.64 10.57
N LEU A 225 -3.00 2.83 11.12
CA LEU A 225 -1.90 3.74 10.77
C LEU A 225 -0.59 3.22 11.38
N ALA A 226 0.45 3.07 10.57
CA ALA A 226 1.77 2.67 11.06
C ALA A 226 2.50 3.87 11.69
N ILE A 227 2.59 3.88 13.03
CA ILE A 227 3.13 4.99 13.82
C ILE A 227 4.19 4.49 14.79
N ASP A 228 5.40 4.94 14.63
CA ASP A 228 6.52 4.66 15.55
C ASP A 228 6.50 5.58 16.79
N ALA A 229 7.39 5.32 17.74
CA ALA A 229 7.48 6.09 18.99
C ALA A 229 7.80 7.58 18.74
N SER A 230 8.62 7.89 17.74
CA SER A 230 8.98 9.28 17.40
C SER A 230 7.78 10.04 16.83
N SER A 231 7.02 9.41 15.95
CA SER A 231 5.79 9.96 15.40
C SER A 231 4.70 10.14 16.47
N ARG A 232 4.59 9.18 17.43
CA ARG A 232 3.68 9.34 18.59
C ARG A 232 4.02 10.57 19.41
N ALA A 233 5.31 10.80 19.69
CA ALA A 233 5.75 11.99 20.42
C ALA A 233 5.40 13.29 19.68
N VAL A 234 5.62 13.35 18.37
CA VAL A 234 5.27 14.51 17.52
C VAL A 234 3.76 14.78 17.53
N LEU A 235 2.95 13.72 17.49
CA LEU A 235 1.48 13.81 17.49
C LEU A 235 0.88 13.97 18.89
N ASN A 236 1.70 14.03 19.95
CA ASN A 236 1.27 14.07 21.36
C ASN A 236 0.37 12.89 21.75
N LEU A 237 0.65 11.71 21.21
CA LEU A 237 -0.08 10.48 21.50
C LEU A 237 0.57 9.74 22.69
N PRO A 238 -0.21 8.93 23.43
CA PRO A 238 0.35 8.09 24.49
C PRO A 238 1.44 7.15 23.97
N GLU A 239 2.43 6.87 24.82
CA GLU A 239 3.42 5.84 24.53
C GLU A 239 2.73 4.46 24.38
N SER A 240 3.20 3.67 23.43
CA SER A 240 2.72 2.31 23.19
C SER A 240 3.81 1.50 22.50
N ASP A 241 3.90 0.22 22.87
CA ASP A 241 4.77 -0.75 22.18
C ASP A 241 4.19 -1.19 20.82
N SER A 242 2.92 -0.87 20.52
CA SER A 242 2.30 -1.13 19.24
C SER A 242 2.80 -0.16 18.20
N GLY A 243 3.31 -0.68 17.09
CA GLY A 243 3.65 0.10 15.89
C GLY A 243 2.42 0.54 15.09
N ASP A 244 1.22 0.06 15.43
CA ASP A 244 -0.02 0.34 14.73
C ASP A 244 -1.00 1.09 15.62
N LEU A 245 -1.68 2.08 15.05
CA LEU A 245 -2.63 2.94 15.72
C LEU A 245 -3.95 2.99 14.94
N ASP A 246 -5.07 2.85 15.65
CA ASP A 246 -6.37 3.14 15.05
C ASP A 246 -6.50 4.65 14.81
N PRO A 247 -6.83 5.12 13.60
CA PRO A 247 -7.03 6.55 13.35
C PRO A 247 -8.01 7.22 14.31
N ALA A 248 -9.00 6.47 14.83
CA ALA A 248 -9.95 6.97 15.83
C ALA A 248 -9.29 7.26 17.21
N GLU A 249 -8.12 6.71 17.50
CA GLU A 249 -7.34 7.06 18.69
C GLU A 249 -6.66 8.43 18.55
N ILE A 250 -6.47 8.92 17.31
CA ILE A 250 -5.99 10.28 17.04
C ILE A 250 -7.15 11.26 17.06
N ASN A 251 -8.24 10.93 16.38
CA ASN A 251 -9.45 11.74 16.28
C ASN A 251 -10.67 10.82 16.23
N ALA A 252 -11.51 10.87 17.28
CA ALA A 252 -12.68 10.01 17.42
C ALA A 252 -13.74 10.23 16.31
N ASP A 253 -13.74 11.41 15.70
CA ASP A 253 -14.68 11.79 14.64
C ASP A 253 -14.13 11.53 13.23
N VAL A 254 -12.96 10.89 13.08
CA VAL A 254 -12.36 10.59 11.78
C VAL A 254 -13.24 9.65 10.96
N VAL A 255 -13.50 10.03 9.71
CA VAL A 255 -14.15 9.14 8.75
C VAL A 255 -13.06 8.35 8.01
N ARG A 256 -13.22 7.04 7.99
CA ARG A 256 -12.37 6.14 7.18
C ARG A 256 -13.02 5.97 5.82
N LEU A 257 -12.25 6.20 4.79
CA LEU A 257 -12.71 6.22 3.40
C LEU A 257 -12.13 5.01 2.67
N ASP A 258 -12.99 4.10 2.29
CA ASP A 258 -12.71 2.92 1.49
C ASP A 258 -13.35 3.02 0.09
N GLY A 259 -13.01 2.09 -0.79
CA GLY A 259 -13.52 2.07 -2.15
C GLY A 259 -13.18 3.36 -2.93
N ASP A 260 -14.01 3.68 -3.90
CA ASP A 260 -13.83 4.88 -4.77
C ASP A 260 -14.21 6.15 -4.02
N VAL A 261 -13.21 6.95 -3.66
CA VAL A 261 -13.40 8.15 -2.82
C VAL A 261 -13.59 9.42 -3.65
N GLY A 262 -12.80 9.62 -4.68
CA GLY A 262 -12.83 10.81 -5.51
C GLY A 262 -11.50 11.01 -6.26
N PRO A 263 -11.44 11.98 -7.19
CA PRO A 263 -10.21 12.27 -7.89
C PRO A 263 -9.19 12.95 -6.95
N ILE A 264 -7.90 12.61 -7.14
CA ILE A 264 -6.81 13.26 -6.41
C ILE A 264 -6.75 14.73 -6.80
N SER A 265 -6.86 15.61 -5.80
CA SER A 265 -6.81 17.06 -5.98
C SER A 265 -5.40 17.61 -5.89
N ARG A 266 -4.55 16.99 -5.08
CA ARG A 266 -3.16 17.41 -4.83
C ARG A 266 -2.27 16.22 -4.56
N VAL A 267 -1.01 16.34 -4.93
CA VAL A 267 0.07 15.45 -4.51
C VAL A 267 1.07 16.29 -3.71
N VAL A 268 1.44 15.83 -2.53
CA VAL A 268 2.46 16.45 -1.68
C VAL A 268 3.56 15.44 -1.46
N LEU A 269 4.80 15.79 -1.80
CA LEU A 269 5.98 14.95 -1.65
C LEU A 269 6.70 15.34 -0.35
N PRO A 270 6.40 14.68 0.78
CA PRO A 270 7.05 15.02 2.05
C PRO A 270 8.51 14.56 2.07
N THR A 271 9.37 15.41 2.60
CA THR A 271 10.75 15.09 2.92
C THR A 271 11.02 15.53 4.35
N TYR A 272 11.33 14.59 5.21
CA TYR A 272 11.68 14.88 6.59
C TYR A 272 13.17 15.15 6.75
N LEU A 273 13.51 16.32 7.31
CA LEU A 273 14.86 16.69 7.70
C LEU A 273 14.82 17.18 9.15
N GLU A 274 15.54 16.50 10.04
CA GLU A 274 15.61 16.86 11.46
C GLU A 274 16.20 18.27 11.62
N GLY A 275 15.52 19.12 12.41
CA GLY A 275 15.94 20.50 12.68
C GLY A 275 15.76 21.49 11.52
N ALA A 276 15.22 21.05 10.38
CA ALA A 276 14.91 21.96 9.29
C ALA A 276 13.65 22.78 9.56
N GLU A 277 13.61 24.01 9.03
CA GLU A 277 12.36 24.78 8.99
C GLU A 277 11.38 24.15 7.99
N VAL A 278 10.09 24.20 8.34
CA VAL A 278 9.03 23.73 7.45
C VAL A 278 8.94 24.65 6.24
N THR A 279 9.10 24.09 5.07
CA THR A 279 8.95 24.79 3.79
C THR A 279 7.94 24.07 2.91
N LEU A 280 7.21 24.79 2.08
CA LEU A 280 6.32 24.24 1.06
C LEU A 280 6.65 24.92 -0.26
N GLN A 281 7.07 24.10 -1.23
CA GLN A 281 7.37 24.56 -2.59
C GLN A 281 6.37 23.95 -3.56
N ARG A 282 5.85 24.75 -4.48
CA ARG A 282 5.09 24.22 -5.61
C ARG A 282 6.08 23.67 -6.64
N LEU A 283 5.88 22.42 -7.03
CA LEU A 283 6.63 21.81 -8.11
C LEU A 283 5.88 21.96 -9.43
N GLU A 284 6.61 22.14 -10.51
CA GLU A 284 6.06 21.99 -11.85
C GLU A 284 5.91 20.49 -12.19
N PRO A 285 5.02 20.11 -13.13
CA PRO A 285 4.75 18.69 -13.41
C PRO A 285 5.97 17.84 -13.82
N HIS A 286 7.05 18.47 -14.30
CA HIS A 286 8.29 17.79 -14.68
C HIS A 286 9.30 17.66 -13.51
N GLU A 287 9.04 18.30 -12.38
CA GLU A 287 9.85 18.24 -11.15
C GLU A 287 9.30 17.23 -10.13
N ALA A 288 8.09 16.69 -10.36
CA ALA A 288 7.38 15.75 -9.49
C ALA A 288 7.53 14.28 -10.03
#